data_21b70603906ef68ea9fb2d32ba7c3daa
#
_entry.id   21b70603906ef68ea9fb2d32ba7c3daa
#
_cell.length_a   1.000
_cell.length_b   1.000
_cell.length_c   1.000
_cell.angle_alpha   90.00
_cell.angle_beta   90.00
_cell.angle_gamma   90.00
#
_symmetry.space_group_name_H-M   'P 1'
#
loop_
_entity.id
_entity.type
_entity.pdbx_description
1 polymer ?
#
loop_
_entity_poly.entity_id
_entity_poly.type
_entity_poly.pdbx_seq_one_letter_code
_entity_poly.pdbx_strand_id
1 'polypeptide(L)'
;MGKEKLFPDYIFESSWEVCNKVGGIYSVLSTRAKTLKEKLQDQLIFIGPDCWRDKVNPYFSSDYALYTDWQKQAAEEGLKVKVGRWNIPGEPVAILVDFTPYYAIKNEIYSKLWENFQVDSLHAYGDYDEASMFSYAAALVVESFYKHVVGEDKKVIYHGNEWMTGLGLLYIKKHLPQIATIFTTHATSIGRSIAGNNKPLYDYLFAYNGDQMAEELNMQSKHSIEKQTAWNVDCFTTVSEITANECKELLDKPVDFVLPNGFDNSFVPKGAVFTKKRKEARKRLLDVANALMGTDLDDDTLIVSTSGRYEFRNKGVDVYIEAMNRLLRDEKLKKNVLAFIDVPGWVGEPRADLRERLDSGKKYDTPLEVPAVTHWLKNMSHDNVLGMLKYLDMQNRKDDKVKLIFLPCYLTGDDGIVNKTYYDVVLGNDLCIYPSYYEPWGYTPLEAVAFKVPCITTDLAGFGLWANSEKGGYCEISDGVKVIHRTDYNYSEVADAIKDTVAEYSNFNAAEVKKSRANADKLSKKALWSNFIEYYYKAYDFALRKVEVRN
;
A
#
# COMPACT_ATOMS: atom_id res chain seq x y z
N MET A 1 18.22 32.63 17.37
CA MET A 1 17.84 31.46 18.18
C MET A 1 16.70 30.78 17.45
N GLY A 2 16.90 29.54 16.94
CA GLY A 2 15.80 28.76 16.35
C GLY A 2 14.79 28.46 17.46
N LYS A 3 13.48 28.66 17.19
CA LYS A 3 12.43 28.26 18.12
C LYS A 3 12.57 26.75 18.39
N GLU A 4 12.48 26.35 19.66
CA GLU A 4 12.47 24.94 20.05
C GLU A 4 11.35 24.20 19.29
N LYS A 5 11.62 22.98 18.80
CA LYS A 5 10.61 22.17 18.10
C LYS A 5 9.55 21.71 19.09
N LEU A 6 8.29 21.95 18.75
CA LEU A 6 7.16 21.43 19.52
C LEU A 6 6.99 19.95 19.25
N PHE A 7 6.63 19.20 20.29
CA PHE A 7 6.30 17.80 20.21
C PHE A 7 5.00 17.53 21.00
N PRO A 8 4.10 16.68 20.51
CA PRO A 8 2.84 16.43 21.21
C PRO A 8 3.05 15.59 22.49
N ASP A 9 2.24 15.88 23.51
CA ASP A 9 2.10 15.04 24.68
C ASP A 9 1.23 13.80 24.39
N TYR A 10 0.20 13.97 23.54
CA TYR A 10 -0.71 12.90 23.09
C TYR A 10 -0.92 12.96 21.59
N ILE A 11 -0.96 11.78 20.98
CA ILE A 11 -1.45 11.59 19.61
C ILE A 11 -2.61 10.60 19.61
N PHE A 12 -3.76 11.05 19.11
CA PHE A 12 -4.83 10.17 18.66
C PHE A 12 -4.70 10.01 17.15
N GLU A 13 -4.60 8.77 16.69
CA GLU A 13 -4.51 8.49 15.25
C GLU A 13 -5.63 7.56 14.82
N SER A 14 -6.49 8.02 13.91
CA SER A 14 -7.62 7.25 13.42
C SER A 14 -7.42 6.76 11.99
N SER A 15 -7.86 5.55 11.75
CA SER A 15 -7.93 4.94 10.43
C SER A 15 -8.91 3.79 10.44
N TRP A 16 -9.57 3.56 9.30
CA TRP A 16 -10.36 2.35 9.07
C TRP A 16 -9.54 1.05 9.22
N GLU A 17 -8.23 1.16 9.03
CA GLU A 17 -7.32 0.00 9.06
C GLU A 17 -6.65 -0.25 10.44
N VAL A 18 -7.02 0.48 11.48
CA VAL A 18 -6.56 0.19 12.84
C VAL A 18 -7.21 -1.11 13.34
N CYS A 19 -6.41 -2.09 13.69
CA CYS A 19 -6.85 -3.45 14.06
C CYS A 19 -7.75 -4.11 13.00
N ASN A 20 -7.65 -3.68 11.75
CA ASN A 20 -8.47 -4.12 10.63
C ASN A 20 -7.61 -4.12 9.36
N LYS A 21 -7.05 -5.27 9.00
CA LYS A 21 -6.11 -5.37 7.88
C LYS A 21 -6.85 -5.43 6.55
N VAL A 22 -6.86 -4.32 5.82
CA VAL A 22 -7.52 -4.18 4.51
C VAL A 22 -6.52 -3.85 3.41
N GLY A 23 -5.61 -2.90 3.63
CA GLY A 23 -4.73 -2.39 2.58
C GLY A 23 -3.38 -1.87 3.06
N GLY A 24 -2.80 -0.95 2.29
CA GLY A 24 -1.47 -0.40 2.52
C GLY A 24 -1.37 0.55 3.73
N ILE A 25 -2.47 1.15 4.16
CA ILE A 25 -2.48 2.03 5.32
C ILE A 25 -2.20 1.23 6.60
N TYR A 26 -2.73 0.01 6.68
CA TYR A 26 -2.36 -0.92 7.75
C TYR A 26 -0.83 -1.06 7.88
N SER A 27 -0.15 -1.25 6.75
CA SER A 27 1.31 -1.38 6.74
C SER A 27 2.02 -0.11 7.21
N VAL A 28 1.55 1.06 6.80
CA VAL A 28 2.09 2.36 7.25
C VAL A 28 1.98 2.48 8.76
N LEU A 29 0.77 2.33 9.30
CA LEU A 29 0.49 2.56 10.72
C LEU A 29 1.16 1.51 11.59
N SER A 30 1.01 0.23 11.26
CA SER A 30 1.50 -0.89 12.07
C SER A 30 3.02 -0.94 12.14
N THR A 31 3.73 -0.59 11.07
CA THR A 31 5.20 -0.61 11.06
C THR A 31 5.81 0.66 11.65
N ARG A 32 5.10 1.79 11.61
CA ARG A 32 5.54 3.06 12.21
C ARG A 32 5.28 3.13 13.73
N ALA A 33 4.25 2.45 14.20
CA ALA A 33 3.75 2.56 15.58
C ALA A 33 4.85 2.37 16.63
N LYS A 34 5.72 1.37 16.45
CA LYS A 34 6.85 1.10 17.38
C LYS A 34 7.75 2.33 17.53
N THR A 35 8.12 2.96 16.43
CA THR A 35 9.02 4.13 16.43
C THR A 35 8.38 5.33 17.14
N LEU A 36 7.09 5.57 16.93
CA LEU A 36 6.37 6.63 17.66
C LEU A 36 6.21 6.31 19.16
N LYS A 37 5.92 5.06 19.48
CA LYS A 37 5.74 4.61 20.86
C LYS A 37 7.02 4.76 21.71
N GLU A 38 8.19 4.69 21.12
CA GLU A 38 9.45 4.94 21.84
C GLU A 38 9.48 6.31 22.54
N LYS A 39 8.82 7.32 21.97
CA LYS A 39 8.71 8.67 22.58
C LYS A 39 7.42 8.90 23.35
N LEU A 40 6.30 8.41 22.84
CA LEU A 40 4.96 8.72 23.36
C LEU A 40 4.45 7.70 24.35
N GLN A 41 5.04 6.51 24.41
CA GLN A 41 4.55 5.41 25.25
C GLN A 41 3.04 5.17 25.05
N ASP A 42 2.24 5.12 26.09
CA ASP A 42 0.79 4.92 26.03
C ASP A 42 -0.01 6.19 25.72
N GLN A 43 0.66 7.33 25.49
CA GLN A 43 0.05 8.54 24.94
C GLN A 43 -0.13 8.47 23.41
N LEU A 44 0.38 7.44 22.73
CA LEU A 44 0.04 7.11 21.36
C LEU A 44 -1.17 6.19 21.34
N ILE A 45 -2.31 6.71 20.91
CA ILE A 45 -3.59 6.01 20.94
C ILE A 45 -4.14 5.90 19.51
N PHE A 46 -4.29 4.68 19.04
CA PHE A 46 -4.94 4.40 17.76
C PHE A 46 -6.44 4.20 17.95
N ILE A 47 -7.24 4.72 17.01
CA ILE A 47 -8.70 4.56 17.03
C ILE A 47 -9.15 3.89 15.73
N GLY A 48 -9.82 2.76 15.88
CA GLY A 48 -10.34 1.96 14.77
C GLY A 48 -11.81 1.58 14.92
N PRO A 49 -12.45 1.08 13.84
CA PRO A 49 -13.80 0.60 13.88
C PRO A 49 -13.88 -0.77 14.56
N ASP A 50 -14.93 -1.02 15.36
CA ASP A 50 -15.20 -2.36 15.87
C ASP A 50 -15.94 -3.20 14.80
N CYS A 51 -15.22 -3.55 13.73
CA CYS A 51 -15.75 -4.38 12.64
C CYS A 51 -15.95 -5.86 13.06
N TRP A 52 -15.28 -6.31 14.09
CA TRP A 52 -15.31 -7.71 14.55
C TRP A 52 -16.45 -7.99 15.53
N ARG A 53 -16.98 -6.96 16.17
CA ARG A 53 -18.10 -7.01 17.14
C ARG A 53 -17.98 -8.16 18.15
N ASP A 54 -18.76 -9.23 17.95
CA ASP A 54 -18.80 -10.40 18.83
C ASP A 54 -17.79 -11.50 18.44
N LYS A 55 -17.00 -11.28 17.40
CA LYS A 55 -15.95 -12.20 16.96
C LYS A 55 -14.61 -11.82 17.55
N VAL A 56 -13.75 -12.82 17.73
CA VAL A 56 -12.35 -12.58 18.13
C VAL A 56 -11.62 -11.84 17.04
N ASN A 57 -11.10 -10.65 17.38
CA ASN A 57 -10.26 -9.88 16.45
C ASN A 57 -8.80 -10.34 16.60
N PRO A 58 -8.18 -10.93 15.53
CA PRO A 58 -6.80 -11.42 15.62
C PRO A 58 -5.77 -10.30 15.76
N TYR A 59 -6.15 -9.07 15.46
CA TYR A 59 -5.28 -7.89 15.51
C TYR A 59 -5.41 -7.08 16.81
N PHE A 60 -6.26 -7.49 17.75
CA PHE A 60 -6.56 -6.73 18.96
C PHE A 60 -6.62 -7.63 20.18
N SER A 61 -6.00 -7.19 21.26
CA SER A 61 -6.07 -7.82 22.59
C SER A 61 -6.67 -6.85 23.59
N SER A 62 -7.81 -7.18 24.18
CA SER A 62 -8.44 -6.34 25.21
C SER A 62 -7.54 -6.22 26.44
N ASP A 63 -7.44 -5.02 26.98
CA ASP A 63 -6.75 -4.73 28.24
C ASP A 63 -7.67 -3.90 29.14
N TYR A 64 -8.36 -4.59 30.02
CA TYR A 64 -9.36 -4.00 30.91
C TYR A 64 -8.76 -3.10 32.00
N ALA A 65 -7.45 -3.12 32.19
CA ALA A 65 -6.76 -2.26 33.14
C ALA A 65 -6.46 -0.87 32.58
N LEU A 66 -6.45 -0.72 31.25
CA LEU A 66 -6.18 0.54 30.60
C LEU A 66 -7.35 1.51 30.72
N TYR A 67 -7.11 2.67 31.32
CA TYR A 67 -8.08 3.78 31.39
C TYR A 67 -9.44 3.39 31.95
N THR A 68 -9.47 2.56 33.00
CA THR A 68 -10.69 1.97 33.57
C THR A 68 -11.74 3.02 33.94
N ASP A 69 -11.33 4.15 34.54
CA ASP A 69 -12.27 5.19 34.95
C ASP A 69 -12.83 5.94 33.72
N TRP A 70 -12.02 6.16 32.70
CA TRP A 70 -12.51 6.72 31.45
C TRP A 70 -13.49 5.77 30.75
N GLN A 71 -13.24 4.46 30.76
CA GLN A 71 -14.17 3.49 30.14
C GLN A 71 -15.56 3.56 30.76
N LYS A 72 -15.66 3.78 32.08
CA LYS A 72 -16.95 3.99 32.77
C LYS A 72 -17.62 5.28 32.30
N GLN A 73 -16.84 6.36 32.23
CA GLN A 73 -17.33 7.66 31.79
C GLN A 73 -17.78 7.61 30.31
N ALA A 74 -17.03 6.97 29.46
CA ALA A 74 -17.39 6.78 28.03
C ALA A 74 -18.71 6.01 27.89
N ALA A 75 -18.92 4.98 28.71
CA ALA A 75 -20.17 4.24 28.72
C ALA A 75 -21.37 5.08 29.20
N GLU A 76 -21.18 5.95 30.20
CA GLU A 76 -22.21 6.91 30.67
C GLU A 76 -22.56 7.93 29.57
N GLU A 77 -21.60 8.32 28.75
CA GLU A 77 -21.78 9.17 27.57
C GLU A 77 -22.41 8.44 26.38
N GLY A 78 -22.63 7.14 26.48
CA GLY A 78 -23.22 6.31 25.43
C GLY A 78 -22.21 5.83 24.36
N LEU A 79 -20.92 6.01 24.59
CA LEU A 79 -19.86 5.48 23.72
C LEU A 79 -19.67 3.98 23.98
N LYS A 80 -19.70 3.19 22.91
CA LYS A 80 -19.42 1.76 22.96
C LYS A 80 -18.00 1.51 22.48
N VAL A 81 -17.08 1.28 23.39
CA VAL A 81 -15.66 1.13 23.08
C VAL A 81 -15.08 -0.16 23.66
N LYS A 82 -14.07 -0.70 22.97
CA LYS A 82 -13.16 -1.73 23.48
C LYS A 82 -11.77 -1.11 23.57
N VAL A 83 -11.16 -1.17 24.75
CA VAL A 83 -9.81 -0.63 25.00
C VAL A 83 -8.82 -1.78 25.15
N GLY A 84 -7.66 -1.65 24.53
CA GLY A 84 -6.64 -2.70 24.58
C GLY A 84 -5.39 -2.35 23.82
N ARG A 85 -4.76 -3.39 23.27
CA ARG A 85 -3.50 -3.31 22.52
C ARG A 85 -3.70 -3.77 21.10
N TRP A 86 -3.09 -3.07 20.15
CA TRP A 86 -2.97 -3.55 18.78
C TRP A 86 -1.87 -4.60 18.71
N ASN A 87 -2.18 -5.80 18.18
CA ASN A 87 -1.26 -6.95 18.09
C ASN A 87 -0.21 -6.76 16.97
N ILE A 88 0.61 -5.74 17.12
CA ILE A 88 1.71 -5.36 16.20
C ILE A 88 2.97 -5.04 17.02
N PRO A 89 4.16 -4.92 16.38
CA PRO A 89 5.37 -4.51 17.09
C PRO A 89 5.19 -3.19 17.86
N GLY A 90 5.53 -3.22 19.14
CA GLY A 90 5.35 -2.09 20.06
C GLY A 90 4.03 -2.11 20.83
N GLU A 91 3.05 -2.91 20.44
CA GLU A 91 1.76 -3.09 21.13
C GLU A 91 1.14 -1.76 21.62
N PRO A 92 0.92 -0.78 20.69
CA PRO A 92 0.36 0.51 21.07
C PRO A 92 -1.06 0.37 21.59
N VAL A 93 -1.51 1.36 22.35
CA VAL A 93 -2.92 1.44 22.79
C VAL A 93 -3.82 1.56 21.57
N ALA A 94 -4.88 0.79 21.55
CA ALA A 94 -5.94 0.88 20.55
C ALA A 94 -7.32 0.95 21.23
N ILE A 95 -8.17 1.81 20.69
CA ILE A 95 -9.57 1.94 21.07
C ILE A 95 -10.40 1.59 19.83
N LEU A 96 -11.21 0.54 19.93
CA LEU A 96 -12.17 0.17 18.89
C LEU A 96 -13.55 0.70 19.27
N VAL A 97 -14.20 1.41 18.35
CA VAL A 97 -15.50 2.05 18.61
C VAL A 97 -16.59 1.43 17.75
N ASP A 98 -17.73 1.09 18.39
CA ASP A 98 -18.97 0.75 17.68
C ASP A 98 -19.65 2.04 17.22
N PHE A 99 -19.69 2.22 15.92
CA PHE A 99 -20.26 3.41 15.27
C PHE A 99 -21.71 3.22 14.80
N THR A 100 -22.27 2.01 14.98
CA THR A 100 -23.62 1.69 14.48
C THR A 100 -24.74 2.53 15.09
N PRO A 101 -24.68 2.98 16.37
CA PRO A 101 -25.72 3.82 16.93
C PRO A 101 -25.92 5.16 16.18
N TYR A 102 -24.88 5.67 15.54
CA TYR A 102 -24.92 6.99 14.87
C TYR A 102 -25.67 6.99 13.55
N TYR A 103 -25.98 5.82 12.96
CA TYR A 103 -26.88 5.76 11.82
C TYR A 103 -28.25 6.34 12.08
N ALA A 104 -28.74 6.28 13.34
CA ALA A 104 -30.03 6.83 13.72
C ALA A 104 -30.11 8.37 13.59
N ILE A 105 -28.98 9.06 13.71
CA ILE A 105 -28.89 10.53 13.62
C ILE A 105 -28.04 10.98 12.41
N LYS A 106 -27.79 10.10 11.46
CA LYS A 106 -26.94 10.35 10.31
C LYS A 106 -27.32 11.61 9.55
N ASN A 107 -28.59 11.82 9.28
CA ASN A 107 -29.04 12.98 8.52
C ASN A 107 -28.81 14.30 9.26
N GLU A 108 -28.92 14.31 10.59
CA GLU A 108 -28.59 15.47 11.41
C GLU A 108 -27.09 15.77 11.37
N ILE A 109 -26.26 14.73 11.44
CA ILE A 109 -24.80 14.88 11.32
C ILE A 109 -24.44 15.47 9.97
N TYR A 110 -25.03 14.98 8.88
CA TYR A 110 -24.76 15.49 7.51
C TYR A 110 -25.27 16.90 7.30
N SER A 111 -26.42 17.28 7.86
CA SER A 111 -26.90 18.67 7.82
C SER A 111 -25.91 19.62 8.49
N LYS A 112 -25.43 19.27 9.67
CA LYS A 112 -24.41 20.10 10.37
C LYS A 112 -23.09 20.15 9.60
N LEU A 113 -22.71 19.07 8.95
CA LEU A 113 -21.49 19.02 8.13
C LEU A 113 -21.60 19.94 6.89
N TRP A 114 -22.76 19.94 6.25
CA TRP A 114 -23.06 20.89 5.17
C TRP A 114 -23.06 22.35 5.66
N GLU A 115 -23.79 22.65 6.73
CA GLU A 115 -23.91 23.99 7.30
C GLU A 115 -22.56 24.59 7.69
N ASN A 116 -21.67 23.78 8.27
CA ASN A 116 -20.38 24.25 8.78
C ASN A 116 -19.26 24.24 7.75
N PHE A 117 -19.26 23.28 6.81
CA PHE A 117 -18.11 23.01 5.95
C PHE A 117 -18.47 22.82 4.47
N GLN A 118 -19.76 22.89 4.11
CA GLN A 118 -20.24 22.69 2.72
C GLN A 118 -19.87 21.31 2.15
N VAL A 119 -19.83 20.27 3.00
CA VAL A 119 -19.59 18.89 2.55
C VAL A 119 -20.86 18.29 1.99
N ASP A 120 -20.82 17.90 0.74
CA ASP A 120 -21.92 17.19 0.07
C ASP A 120 -22.01 15.74 0.58
N SER A 121 -23.11 15.39 1.22
CA SER A 121 -23.42 14.00 1.61
C SER A 121 -24.70 13.50 0.96
N LEU A 122 -25.32 14.26 0.05
CA LEU A 122 -26.55 13.87 -0.66
C LEU A 122 -26.27 12.82 -1.75
N HIS A 123 -25.08 12.84 -2.32
CA HIS A 123 -24.64 11.88 -3.34
C HIS A 123 -23.86 10.70 -2.73
N ALA A 124 -24.09 10.44 -1.44
CA ALA A 124 -23.44 9.33 -0.73
C ALA A 124 -23.90 7.96 -1.26
N TYR A 125 -22.93 7.07 -1.47
CA TYR A 125 -23.18 5.68 -1.84
C TYR A 125 -22.04 4.78 -1.38
N GLY A 126 -22.26 3.46 -1.45
CA GLY A 126 -21.27 2.46 -1.09
C GLY A 126 -20.88 2.56 0.39
N ASP A 127 -19.59 2.71 0.65
CA ASP A 127 -18.99 2.75 1.98
C ASP A 127 -18.96 4.15 2.65
N TYR A 128 -19.56 5.18 2.03
CA TYR A 128 -19.50 6.55 2.55
C TYR A 128 -20.16 6.68 3.93
N ASP A 129 -21.36 6.14 4.10
CA ASP A 129 -22.09 6.22 5.38
C ASP A 129 -21.36 5.50 6.50
N GLU A 130 -20.83 4.31 6.20
CA GLU A 130 -20.09 3.50 7.17
C GLU A 130 -18.82 4.22 7.65
N ALA A 131 -18.02 4.71 6.72
CA ALA A 131 -16.82 5.48 7.02
C ALA A 131 -17.13 6.78 7.79
N SER A 132 -18.18 7.49 7.40
CA SER A 132 -18.58 8.75 8.03
C SER A 132 -19.05 8.55 9.46
N MET A 133 -19.85 7.51 9.73
CA MET A 133 -20.32 7.20 11.09
C MET A 133 -19.16 6.74 11.98
N PHE A 134 -18.23 5.93 11.46
CA PHE A 134 -17.00 5.61 12.18
C PHE A 134 -16.19 6.88 12.51
N SER A 135 -15.99 7.75 11.54
CA SER A 135 -15.22 8.98 11.71
C SER A 135 -15.82 9.89 12.79
N TYR A 136 -17.15 10.00 12.80
CA TYR A 136 -17.89 10.73 13.84
C TYR A 136 -17.70 10.12 15.23
N ALA A 137 -17.88 8.79 15.35
CA ALA A 137 -17.68 8.06 16.58
C ALA A 137 -16.24 8.20 17.12
N ALA A 138 -15.24 8.12 16.23
CA ALA A 138 -13.83 8.33 16.59
C ALA A 138 -13.58 9.73 17.16
N ALA A 139 -14.19 10.76 16.60
CA ALA A 139 -14.08 12.12 17.13
C ALA A 139 -14.71 12.27 18.53
N LEU A 140 -15.85 11.61 18.77
CA LEU A 140 -16.47 11.61 20.11
C LEU A 140 -15.59 10.87 21.14
N VAL A 141 -14.90 9.81 20.74
CA VAL A 141 -13.90 9.13 21.59
C VAL A 141 -12.77 10.10 21.95
N VAL A 142 -12.23 10.83 20.98
CA VAL A 142 -11.18 11.85 21.22
C VAL A 142 -11.69 12.93 22.17
N GLU A 143 -12.89 13.45 21.94
CA GLU A 143 -13.50 14.50 22.77
C GLU A 143 -13.67 14.03 24.24
N SER A 144 -14.25 12.85 24.43
CA SER A 144 -14.46 12.27 25.77
C SER A 144 -13.11 12.02 26.47
N PHE A 145 -12.16 11.40 25.77
CA PHE A 145 -10.85 11.10 26.35
C PHE A 145 -10.07 12.39 26.69
N TYR A 146 -10.12 13.38 25.82
CA TYR A 146 -9.50 14.68 26.07
C TYR A 146 -10.06 15.36 27.33
N LYS A 147 -11.38 15.40 27.48
CA LYS A 147 -12.06 16.03 28.64
C LYS A 147 -11.77 15.33 29.98
N HIS A 148 -11.70 14.01 29.98
CA HIS A 148 -11.66 13.23 31.21
C HIS A 148 -10.26 12.73 31.58
N VAL A 149 -9.32 12.64 30.62
CA VAL A 149 -7.99 12.06 30.89
C VAL A 149 -6.85 13.04 30.60
N VAL A 150 -6.91 13.75 29.46
CA VAL A 150 -5.78 14.56 28.99
C VAL A 150 -5.71 15.93 29.66
N GLY A 151 -6.79 16.69 29.60
CA GLY A 151 -6.87 18.05 30.12
C GLY A 151 -6.26 19.12 29.20
N GLU A 152 -6.49 20.40 29.57
CA GLU A 152 -6.22 21.55 28.69
C GLU A 152 -4.73 21.94 28.59
N ASP A 153 -3.89 21.51 29.53
CA ASP A 153 -2.47 21.88 29.59
C ASP A 153 -1.58 21.07 28.62
N LYS A 154 -2.16 20.10 27.92
CA LYS A 154 -1.42 19.15 27.07
C LYS A 154 -1.50 19.54 25.60
N LYS A 155 -0.39 19.35 24.88
CA LYS A 155 -0.33 19.44 23.43
C LYS A 155 -0.85 18.15 22.82
N VAL A 156 -1.96 18.24 22.11
CA VAL A 156 -2.65 17.09 21.55
C VAL A 156 -2.76 17.21 20.03
N ILE A 157 -2.51 16.10 19.37
CA ILE A 157 -2.74 15.96 17.91
C ILE A 157 -3.82 14.91 17.68
N TYR A 158 -4.78 15.22 16.83
CA TYR A 158 -5.66 14.25 16.20
C TYR A 158 -5.26 14.08 14.73
N HIS A 159 -4.75 12.90 14.38
CA HIS A 159 -4.27 12.57 13.05
C HIS A 159 -5.23 11.59 12.36
N GLY A 160 -5.85 12.01 11.28
CA GLY A 160 -6.74 11.18 10.48
C GLY A 160 -6.10 10.73 9.18
N ASN A 161 -6.36 9.50 8.79
CA ASN A 161 -5.85 8.88 7.58
C ASN A 161 -6.98 8.59 6.59
N GLU A 162 -6.88 9.12 5.37
CA GLU A 162 -7.83 9.01 4.27
C GLU A 162 -9.14 9.80 4.48
N TRP A 163 -9.89 10.01 3.39
CA TRP A 163 -11.20 10.65 3.39
C TRP A 163 -12.18 10.05 4.42
N MET A 164 -12.00 8.76 4.72
CA MET A 164 -12.80 8.00 5.68
C MET A 164 -12.75 8.57 7.11
N THR A 165 -11.74 9.39 7.42
CA THR A 165 -11.59 10.03 8.74
C THR A 165 -11.90 11.53 8.71
N GLY A 166 -12.30 12.05 7.57
CA GLY A 166 -12.47 13.48 7.34
C GLY A 166 -13.53 14.12 8.23
N LEU A 167 -14.69 13.47 8.39
CA LEU A 167 -15.78 13.99 9.23
C LEU A 167 -15.30 14.23 10.66
N GLY A 168 -14.58 13.28 11.24
CA GLY A 168 -14.07 13.40 12.61
C GLY A 168 -13.05 14.51 12.76
N LEU A 169 -12.18 14.73 11.76
CA LEU A 169 -11.24 15.83 11.75
C LEU A 169 -11.97 17.20 11.73
N LEU A 170 -13.00 17.31 10.90
CA LEU A 170 -13.83 18.52 10.82
C LEU A 170 -14.61 18.76 12.12
N TYR A 171 -15.12 17.69 12.75
CA TYR A 171 -15.76 17.76 14.06
C TYR A 171 -14.81 18.31 15.13
N ILE A 172 -13.61 17.74 15.26
CA ILE A 172 -12.59 18.20 16.23
C ILE A 172 -12.19 19.66 15.94
N LYS A 173 -12.00 20.00 14.67
CA LYS A 173 -11.67 21.39 14.29
C LYS A 173 -12.71 22.40 14.76
N LYS A 174 -13.99 22.02 14.74
CA LYS A 174 -15.11 22.87 15.14
C LYS A 174 -15.28 22.94 16.66
N HIS A 175 -15.21 21.78 17.34
CA HIS A 175 -15.62 21.65 18.73
C HIS A 175 -14.46 21.69 19.73
N LEU A 176 -13.25 21.33 19.29
CA LEU A 176 -12.04 21.27 20.12
C LEU A 176 -10.87 21.96 19.41
N PRO A 177 -10.96 23.26 19.12
CA PRO A 177 -9.96 23.98 18.32
C PRO A 177 -8.56 24.00 18.96
N GLN A 178 -8.42 23.69 20.23
CA GLN A 178 -7.14 23.54 20.94
C GLN A 178 -6.41 22.25 20.59
N ILE A 179 -7.07 21.25 20.00
CA ILE A 179 -6.43 20.03 19.46
C ILE A 179 -5.94 20.33 18.05
N ALA A 180 -4.65 20.07 17.79
CA ALA A 180 -4.08 20.20 16.46
C ALA A 180 -4.57 19.06 15.55
N THR A 181 -4.98 19.38 14.34
CA THR A 181 -5.52 18.41 13.39
C THR A 181 -4.56 18.18 12.23
N ILE A 182 -4.28 16.91 11.94
CA ILE A 182 -3.49 16.49 10.77
C ILE A 182 -4.31 15.54 9.92
N PHE A 183 -4.34 15.79 8.62
CA PHE A 183 -4.97 14.93 7.65
C PHE A 183 -3.95 14.40 6.66
N THR A 184 -3.84 13.08 6.54
CA THR A 184 -3.04 12.42 5.50
C THR A 184 -3.95 11.74 4.50
N THR A 185 -3.97 12.21 3.25
CA THR A 185 -4.54 11.44 2.15
C THR A 185 -3.44 10.58 1.53
N HIS A 186 -3.69 9.26 1.43
CA HIS A 186 -2.74 8.30 0.86
C HIS A 186 -2.90 8.15 -0.65
N ALA A 187 -4.07 8.51 -1.16
CA ALA A 187 -4.40 8.66 -2.57
C ALA A 187 -5.62 9.58 -2.65
N THR A 188 -5.65 10.53 -3.58
CA THR A 188 -6.87 11.30 -3.77
C THR A 188 -8.00 10.40 -4.27
N SER A 189 -9.19 10.51 -3.68
CA SER A 189 -10.35 9.70 -4.08
C SER A 189 -10.69 9.91 -5.55
N ILE A 190 -10.64 11.17 -6.02
CA ILE A 190 -10.94 11.49 -7.41
C ILE A 190 -9.81 11.12 -8.38
N GLY A 191 -8.53 11.27 -8.02
CA GLY A 191 -7.40 10.84 -8.84
C GLY A 191 -7.42 9.33 -9.06
N ARG A 192 -7.66 8.57 -7.99
CA ARG A 192 -7.85 7.11 -8.09
C ARG A 192 -9.03 6.73 -8.99
N SER A 193 -10.13 7.48 -8.93
CA SER A 193 -11.31 7.23 -9.75
C SER A 193 -11.05 7.54 -11.23
N ILE A 194 -10.36 8.64 -11.54
CA ILE A 194 -9.96 8.98 -12.92
C ILE A 194 -9.11 7.84 -13.52
N ALA A 195 -8.05 7.44 -12.81
CA ALA A 195 -7.17 6.35 -13.23
C ALA A 195 -7.92 5.00 -13.33
N GLY A 196 -8.78 4.70 -12.38
CA GLY A 196 -9.59 3.46 -12.33
C GLY A 196 -10.62 3.36 -13.45
N ASN A 197 -11.10 4.48 -13.97
CA ASN A 197 -12.00 4.56 -15.13
C ASN A 197 -11.26 4.68 -16.47
N ASN A 198 -9.97 4.37 -16.51
CA ASN A 198 -9.12 4.41 -17.70
C ASN A 198 -9.03 5.77 -18.40
N LYS A 199 -9.30 6.86 -17.66
CA LYS A 199 -9.09 8.21 -18.16
C LYS A 199 -7.62 8.60 -17.98
N PRO A 200 -7.03 9.37 -18.92
CA PRO A 200 -5.67 9.90 -18.75
C PRO A 200 -5.65 10.85 -17.55
N LEU A 201 -4.77 10.58 -16.59
CA LEU A 201 -4.70 11.37 -15.36
C LEU A 201 -3.55 12.39 -15.42
N TYR A 202 -2.34 11.91 -15.72
CA TYR A 202 -1.15 12.69 -15.43
C TYR A 202 -0.82 13.74 -16.48
N ASP A 203 -0.99 13.43 -17.77
CA ASP A 203 -0.74 14.39 -18.85
C ASP A 203 -1.78 15.52 -18.91
N TYR A 204 -2.95 15.32 -18.28
CA TYR A 204 -4.03 16.32 -18.20
C TYR A 204 -4.33 16.78 -16.77
N LEU A 205 -3.52 16.42 -15.79
CA LEU A 205 -3.78 16.71 -14.39
C LEU A 205 -4.03 18.20 -14.15
N PHE A 206 -3.24 19.07 -14.79
CA PHE A 206 -3.35 20.53 -14.69
C PHE A 206 -4.63 21.12 -15.33
N ALA A 207 -5.30 20.36 -16.19
CA ALA A 207 -6.50 20.80 -16.90
C ALA A 207 -7.81 20.27 -16.27
N TYR A 208 -7.72 19.30 -15.36
CA TYR A 208 -8.88 18.78 -14.66
C TYR A 208 -9.39 19.77 -13.60
N ASN A 209 -10.72 19.88 -13.52
CA ASN A 209 -11.40 20.42 -12.35
C ASN A 209 -11.88 19.26 -11.49
N GLY A 210 -11.42 19.18 -10.23
CA GLY A 210 -11.71 18.04 -9.36
C GLY A 210 -13.20 17.90 -9.04
N ASP A 211 -13.92 19.01 -8.82
CA ASP A 211 -15.35 18.99 -8.53
C ASP A 211 -16.16 18.49 -9.74
N GLN A 212 -15.84 18.98 -10.95
CA GLN A 212 -16.46 18.51 -12.18
C GLN A 212 -16.19 17.02 -12.43
N MET A 213 -14.96 16.58 -12.20
CA MET A 213 -14.62 15.15 -12.35
C MET A 213 -15.34 14.29 -11.32
N ALA A 214 -15.54 14.80 -10.10
CA ALA A 214 -16.32 14.11 -9.08
C ALA A 214 -17.79 13.93 -9.50
N GLU A 215 -18.40 14.95 -10.11
CA GLU A 215 -19.75 14.85 -10.69
C GLU A 215 -19.78 13.79 -11.81
N GLU A 216 -18.86 13.86 -12.77
CA GLU A 216 -18.79 12.96 -13.91
C GLU A 216 -18.61 11.47 -13.48
N LEU A 217 -17.82 11.23 -12.45
CA LEU A 217 -17.48 9.90 -11.98
C LEU A 217 -18.31 9.44 -10.76
N ASN A 218 -19.35 10.21 -10.39
CA ASN A 218 -20.22 9.92 -9.24
C ASN A 218 -19.43 9.77 -7.93
N MET A 219 -18.52 10.72 -7.68
CA MET A 219 -17.62 10.74 -6.50
C MET A 219 -17.85 11.97 -5.61
N GLN A 220 -18.96 12.71 -5.80
CA GLN A 220 -19.18 14.02 -5.19
C GLN A 220 -18.99 14.00 -3.67
N SER A 221 -19.63 13.09 -2.96
CA SER A 221 -19.56 13.06 -1.49
C SER A 221 -18.16 12.70 -0.97
N LYS A 222 -17.51 11.70 -1.56
CA LYS A 222 -16.14 11.32 -1.16
C LYS A 222 -15.13 12.42 -1.47
N HIS A 223 -15.23 13.02 -2.65
CA HIS A 223 -14.38 14.13 -3.04
C HIS A 223 -14.62 15.37 -2.17
N SER A 224 -15.88 15.70 -1.90
CA SER A 224 -16.26 16.86 -1.10
C SER A 224 -15.70 16.77 0.33
N ILE A 225 -15.86 15.62 1.00
CA ILE A 225 -15.31 15.44 2.36
C ILE A 225 -13.78 15.49 2.38
N GLU A 226 -13.12 14.87 1.40
CA GLU A 226 -11.65 14.90 1.28
C GLU A 226 -11.15 16.34 1.07
N LYS A 227 -11.75 17.08 0.12
CA LYS A 227 -11.40 18.46 -0.19
C LYS A 227 -11.61 19.38 1.01
N GLN A 228 -12.78 19.35 1.62
CA GLN A 228 -13.09 20.20 2.77
C GLN A 228 -12.22 19.88 3.99
N THR A 229 -11.88 18.60 4.21
CA THR A 229 -10.94 18.21 5.26
C THR A 229 -9.56 18.82 4.99
N ALA A 230 -9.04 18.67 3.78
CA ALA A 230 -7.75 19.23 3.38
C ALA A 230 -7.66 20.76 3.61
N TRP A 231 -8.75 21.48 3.34
CA TRP A 231 -8.81 22.94 3.49
C TRP A 231 -8.91 23.41 4.95
N ASN A 232 -9.47 22.60 5.85
CA ASN A 232 -9.81 23.03 7.20
C ASN A 232 -8.84 22.55 8.29
N VAL A 233 -8.07 21.48 8.07
CA VAL A 233 -7.11 20.99 9.08
C VAL A 233 -5.92 21.92 9.28
N ASP A 234 -5.20 21.75 10.38
CA ASP A 234 -4.00 22.53 10.69
C ASP A 234 -2.81 22.13 9.84
N CYS A 235 -2.71 20.86 9.48
CA CYS A 235 -1.67 20.34 8.61
C CYS A 235 -2.24 19.32 7.63
N PHE A 236 -2.13 19.60 6.35
CA PHE A 236 -2.54 18.70 5.27
C PHE A 236 -1.32 18.01 4.67
N THR A 237 -1.34 16.68 4.59
CA THR A 237 -0.20 15.87 4.18
C THR A 237 -0.59 14.77 3.19
N THR A 238 0.39 14.28 2.47
CA THR A 238 0.28 13.08 1.62
C THR A 238 1.57 12.30 1.62
N VAL A 239 1.62 11.17 0.91
CA VAL A 239 2.70 10.18 1.01
C VAL A 239 3.79 10.33 -0.05
N SER A 240 3.58 11.13 -1.10
CA SER A 240 4.54 11.29 -2.19
C SER A 240 4.33 12.57 -2.99
N GLU A 241 5.34 12.96 -3.76
CA GLU A 241 5.28 14.13 -4.64
C GLU A 241 4.24 13.94 -5.76
N ILE A 242 4.05 12.71 -6.28
CA ILE A 242 3.05 12.45 -7.32
C ILE A 242 1.63 12.70 -6.77
N THR A 243 1.34 12.25 -5.54
CA THR A 243 0.05 12.50 -4.90
C THR A 243 -0.08 13.96 -4.44
N ALA A 244 1.02 14.61 -4.07
CA ALA A 244 1.00 16.05 -3.76
C ALA A 244 0.55 16.89 -4.96
N ASN A 245 0.97 16.53 -6.17
CA ASN A 245 0.49 17.17 -7.40
C ASN A 245 -1.01 16.91 -7.63
N GLU A 246 -1.49 15.69 -7.38
CA GLU A 246 -2.93 15.41 -7.43
C GLU A 246 -3.72 16.27 -6.42
N CYS A 247 -3.24 16.38 -5.19
CA CYS A 247 -3.87 17.21 -4.16
C CYS A 247 -3.96 18.68 -4.62
N LYS A 248 -2.88 19.21 -5.16
CA LYS A 248 -2.84 20.60 -5.63
C LYS A 248 -3.86 20.86 -6.74
N GLU A 249 -3.90 19.99 -7.76
CA GLU A 249 -4.73 20.23 -8.95
C GLU A 249 -6.19 19.77 -8.78
N LEU A 250 -6.44 18.68 -8.03
CA LEU A 250 -7.77 18.08 -7.91
C LEU A 250 -8.52 18.50 -6.63
N LEU A 251 -7.82 18.85 -5.55
CA LEU A 251 -8.40 19.35 -4.31
C LEU A 251 -8.24 20.88 -4.18
N ASP A 252 -7.62 21.55 -5.15
CA ASP A 252 -7.26 22.97 -5.12
C ASP A 252 -6.46 23.34 -3.85
N LYS A 253 -5.71 22.39 -3.30
CA LYS A 253 -5.01 22.54 -2.03
C LYS A 253 -3.62 21.86 -2.09
N PRO A 254 -2.52 22.63 -2.14
CA PRO A 254 -1.19 22.05 -1.96
C PRO A 254 -1.04 21.50 -0.55
N VAL A 255 -0.30 20.40 -0.42
CA VAL A 255 0.02 19.81 0.87
C VAL A 255 1.05 20.67 1.63
N ASP A 256 0.96 20.65 2.96
CA ASP A 256 1.98 21.28 3.81
C ASP A 256 3.27 20.42 3.88
N PHE A 257 3.12 19.09 3.90
CA PHE A 257 4.25 18.15 3.90
C PHE A 257 3.96 16.87 3.12
N VAL A 258 5.01 16.30 2.55
CA VAL A 258 5.03 14.93 2.06
C VAL A 258 5.62 14.02 3.16
N LEU A 259 4.88 12.99 3.53
CA LEU A 259 5.23 12.01 4.55
C LEU A 259 5.48 10.65 3.88
N PRO A 260 6.68 10.36 3.39
CA PRO A 260 6.96 9.12 2.68
C PRO A 260 6.77 7.90 3.59
N ASN A 261 6.32 6.78 3.01
CA ASN A 261 6.05 5.57 3.74
C ASN A 261 7.35 4.80 4.02
N GLY A 262 7.66 4.65 5.29
CA GLY A 262 8.86 3.94 5.74
C GLY A 262 8.67 2.43 5.78
N PHE A 263 9.75 1.75 6.15
CA PHE A 263 9.84 0.31 6.22
C PHE A 263 10.42 -0.15 7.56
N ASP A 264 9.97 -1.30 8.03
CA ASP A 264 10.59 -2.04 9.15
C ASP A 264 11.31 -3.27 8.59
N ASN A 265 12.62 -3.30 8.71
CA ASN A 265 13.43 -4.40 8.21
C ASN A 265 13.73 -5.49 9.24
N SER A 266 13.09 -5.47 10.39
CA SER A 266 13.34 -6.42 11.49
C SER A 266 13.04 -7.87 11.10
N PHE A 267 12.08 -8.07 10.19
CA PHE A 267 11.66 -9.41 9.71
C PHE A 267 12.43 -9.88 8.47
N VAL A 268 13.29 -9.06 7.88
CA VAL A 268 14.13 -9.46 6.75
C VAL A 268 15.21 -10.45 7.23
N PRO A 269 15.28 -11.67 6.69
CA PRO A 269 16.26 -12.64 7.12
C PRO A 269 17.70 -12.18 6.84
N LYS A 270 18.65 -12.61 7.68
CA LYS A 270 20.05 -12.17 7.59
C LYS A 270 20.99 -13.38 7.50
N GLY A 271 22.19 -13.16 6.96
CA GLY A 271 23.29 -14.13 6.93
C GLY A 271 22.90 -15.47 6.28
N ALA A 272 23.21 -16.56 6.92
CA ALA A 272 22.97 -17.92 6.42
C ALA A 272 21.47 -18.22 6.25
N VAL A 273 20.60 -17.66 7.09
CA VAL A 273 19.13 -17.82 6.99
C VAL A 273 18.63 -17.19 5.69
N PHE A 274 19.11 -16.02 5.33
CA PHE A 274 18.77 -15.37 4.06
C PHE A 274 19.15 -16.27 2.88
N THR A 275 20.39 -16.75 2.84
CA THR A 275 20.88 -17.59 1.74
C THR A 275 20.09 -18.90 1.63
N LYS A 276 19.80 -19.55 2.76
CA LYS A 276 19.00 -20.78 2.81
C LYS A 276 17.59 -20.57 2.28
N LYS A 277 16.88 -19.57 2.81
CA LYS A 277 15.50 -19.25 2.38
C LYS A 277 15.43 -18.89 0.90
N ARG A 278 16.39 -18.09 0.40
CA ARG A 278 16.46 -17.77 -1.03
C ARG A 278 16.61 -19.02 -1.88
N LYS A 279 17.53 -19.93 -1.53
CA LYS A 279 17.75 -21.18 -2.26
C LYS A 279 16.50 -22.06 -2.27
N GLU A 280 15.83 -22.20 -1.13
CA GLU A 280 14.60 -22.99 -0.99
C GLU A 280 13.44 -22.39 -1.81
N ALA A 281 13.25 -21.07 -1.74
CA ALA A 281 12.21 -20.40 -2.51
C ALA A 281 12.46 -20.53 -4.01
N ARG A 282 13.68 -20.25 -4.46
CA ARG A 282 14.09 -20.37 -5.86
C ARG A 282 13.86 -21.77 -6.41
N LYS A 283 14.32 -22.78 -5.64
CA LYS A 283 14.07 -24.19 -5.99
C LYS A 283 12.58 -24.48 -6.15
N ARG A 284 11.74 -24.03 -5.20
CA ARG A 284 10.29 -24.27 -5.27
C ARG A 284 9.65 -23.63 -6.50
N LEU A 285 10.04 -22.40 -6.86
CA LEU A 285 9.54 -21.73 -8.06
C LEU A 285 9.92 -22.47 -9.35
N LEU A 286 11.15 -22.98 -9.43
CA LEU A 286 11.60 -23.80 -10.55
C LEU A 286 10.88 -25.16 -10.59
N ASP A 287 10.70 -25.83 -9.45
CA ASP A 287 9.96 -27.08 -9.36
C ASP A 287 8.52 -26.93 -9.86
N VAL A 288 7.83 -25.85 -9.45
CA VAL A 288 6.47 -25.53 -9.92
C VAL A 288 6.45 -25.31 -11.43
N ALA A 289 7.36 -24.51 -11.95
CA ALA A 289 7.46 -24.26 -13.39
C ALA A 289 7.72 -25.53 -14.20
N ASN A 290 8.69 -26.33 -13.77
CA ASN A 290 9.05 -27.57 -14.46
C ASN A 290 7.91 -28.60 -14.42
N ALA A 291 7.21 -28.74 -13.29
CA ALA A 291 6.06 -29.64 -13.17
C ALA A 291 4.87 -29.17 -14.03
N LEU A 292 4.64 -27.86 -14.11
CA LEU A 292 3.53 -27.28 -14.88
C LEU A 292 3.76 -27.39 -16.39
N MET A 293 4.98 -27.08 -16.85
CA MET A 293 5.30 -26.91 -18.28
C MET A 293 6.04 -28.11 -18.89
N GLY A 294 6.45 -29.09 -18.10
CA GLY A 294 7.26 -30.23 -18.60
C GLY A 294 8.63 -29.78 -19.11
N THR A 295 9.28 -28.88 -18.39
CA THR A 295 10.59 -28.31 -18.72
C THR A 295 11.66 -28.75 -17.73
N ASP A 296 12.91 -28.41 -17.98
CA ASP A 296 14.06 -28.68 -17.11
C ASP A 296 14.84 -27.37 -16.87
N LEU A 297 14.11 -26.34 -16.37
CA LEU A 297 14.70 -25.05 -15.98
C LEU A 297 15.59 -25.27 -14.74
N ASP A 298 16.75 -24.65 -14.76
CA ASP A 298 17.77 -24.79 -13.72
C ASP A 298 18.10 -23.47 -13.00
N ASP A 299 19.10 -23.50 -12.14
CA ASP A 299 19.53 -22.35 -11.34
C ASP A 299 20.11 -21.19 -12.19
N ASP A 300 20.47 -21.38 -13.47
CA ASP A 300 20.89 -20.29 -14.36
C ASP A 300 19.70 -19.51 -14.95
N THR A 301 18.48 -20.03 -14.80
CA THR A 301 17.25 -19.36 -15.21
C THR A 301 17.05 -18.07 -14.41
N LEU A 302 16.82 -16.96 -15.10
CA LEU A 302 16.48 -15.68 -14.47
C LEU A 302 15.02 -15.72 -14.01
N ILE A 303 14.79 -15.57 -12.72
CA ILE A 303 13.43 -15.52 -12.15
C ILE A 303 13.03 -14.05 -11.93
N VAL A 304 11.93 -13.64 -12.56
CA VAL A 304 11.38 -12.29 -12.43
C VAL A 304 9.92 -12.35 -12.03
N SER A 305 9.42 -11.35 -11.28
CA SER A 305 8.01 -11.29 -10.93
C SER A 305 7.44 -9.88 -10.90
N THR A 306 6.13 -9.78 -11.04
CA THR A 306 5.33 -8.64 -10.61
C THR A 306 4.34 -9.09 -9.55
N SER A 307 4.00 -8.21 -8.60
CA SER A 307 3.05 -8.52 -7.53
C SER A 307 2.26 -7.29 -7.11
N GLY A 308 1.12 -7.50 -6.47
CA GLY A 308 0.26 -6.43 -5.98
C GLY A 308 -1.22 -6.80 -6.05
N ARG A 309 -2.11 -5.81 -5.94
CA ARG A 309 -3.54 -6.00 -6.16
C ARG A 309 -3.83 -6.21 -7.64
N TYR A 310 -4.90 -6.94 -7.94
CA TYR A 310 -5.32 -7.16 -9.32
C TYR A 310 -5.96 -5.91 -9.95
N GLU A 311 -5.15 -4.90 -10.13
CA GLU A 311 -5.49 -3.69 -10.89
C GLU A 311 -4.70 -3.71 -12.20
N PHE A 312 -5.23 -4.39 -13.21
CA PHE A 312 -4.53 -4.83 -14.42
C PHE A 312 -3.70 -3.72 -15.10
N ARG A 313 -4.30 -2.53 -15.31
CA ARG A 313 -3.63 -1.36 -15.88
C ARG A 313 -2.87 -0.57 -14.83
N ASN A 314 -3.50 -0.27 -13.70
CA ASN A 314 -2.92 0.65 -12.70
C ASN A 314 -1.66 0.10 -12.06
N LYS A 315 -1.57 -1.23 -11.87
CA LYS A 315 -0.36 -1.92 -11.39
C LYS A 315 0.61 -2.30 -12.53
N GLY A 316 0.23 -2.05 -13.78
CA GLY A 316 1.08 -2.29 -14.96
C GLY A 316 1.25 -3.77 -15.30
N VAL A 317 0.29 -4.62 -14.91
CA VAL A 317 0.32 -6.05 -15.26
C VAL A 317 0.27 -6.23 -16.78
N ASP A 318 -0.51 -5.41 -17.47
CA ASP A 318 -0.60 -5.35 -18.93
C ASP A 318 0.75 -5.07 -19.58
N VAL A 319 1.44 -4.01 -19.18
CA VAL A 319 2.73 -3.64 -19.75
C VAL A 319 3.86 -4.61 -19.36
N TYR A 320 3.73 -5.26 -18.20
CA TYR A 320 4.64 -6.35 -17.80
C TYR A 320 4.51 -7.55 -18.76
N ILE A 321 3.29 -7.98 -19.07
CA ILE A 321 3.04 -9.08 -20.01
C ILE A 321 3.56 -8.72 -21.39
N GLU A 322 3.29 -7.50 -21.87
CA GLU A 322 3.78 -7.01 -23.16
C GLU A 322 5.31 -6.99 -23.21
N ALA A 323 5.97 -6.54 -22.14
CA ALA A 323 7.44 -6.55 -22.08
C ALA A 323 8.00 -7.99 -22.14
N MET A 324 7.36 -8.95 -21.46
CA MET A 324 7.75 -10.37 -21.53
C MET A 324 7.51 -10.95 -22.91
N ASN A 325 6.43 -10.56 -23.61
CA ASN A 325 6.16 -10.93 -25.00
C ASN A 325 7.25 -10.41 -25.96
N ARG A 326 7.67 -9.15 -25.79
CA ARG A 326 8.77 -8.58 -26.59
C ARG A 326 10.10 -9.25 -26.28
N LEU A 327 10.36 -9.58 -25.02
CA LEU A 327 11.57 -10.29 -24.59
C LEU A 327 11.62 -11.71 -25.16
N LEU A 328 10.48 -12.42 -25.22
CA LEU A 328 10.37 -13.74 -25.83
C LEU A 328 10.81 -13.74 -27.31
N ARG A 329 10.57 -12.64 -27.99
CA ARG A 329 10.91 -12.45 -29.43
C ARG A 329 12.29 -11.83 -29.66
N ASP A 330 13.04 -11.56 -28.56
CA ASP A 330 14.39 -10.99 -28.66
C ASP A 330 15.43 -12.11 -28.87
N GLU A 331 15.92 -12.20 -30.09
CA GLU A 331 16.94 -13.20 -30.46
C GLU A 331 18.26 -13.05 -29.69
N LYS A 332 18.51 -11.88 -29.09
CA LYS A 332 19.71 -11.61 -28.29
C LYS A 332 19.61 -12.16 -26.87
N LEU A 333 18.43 -12.53 -26.43
CA LEU A 333 18.24 -13.13 -25.09
C LEU A 333 18.98 -14.48 -25.01
N LYS A 334 19.92 -14.58 -24.08
CA LYS A 334 20.76 -15.80 -23.92
C LYS A 334 20.21 -16.75 -22.88
N LYS A 335 19.72 -16.22 -21.75
CA LYS A 335 19.21 -16.99 -20.62
C LYS A 335 17.72 -17.29 -20.74
N ASN A 336 17.30 -18.39 -20.13
CA ASN A 336 15.89 -18.62 -19.87
C ASN A 336 15.39 -17.59 -18.83
N VAL A 337 14.18 -17.09 -19.02
CA VAL A 337 13.49 -16.20 -18.10
C VAL A 337 12.20 -16.85 -17.64
N LEU A 338 12.06 -17.02 -16.34
CA LEU A 338 10.83 -17.48 -15.71
C LEU A 338 10.15 -16.29 -15.04
N ALA A 339 9.03 -15.87 -15.62
CA ALA A 339 8.27 -14.69 -15.21
C ALA A 339 7.02 -15.11 -14.42
N PHE A 340 6.81 -14.50 -13.27
CA PHE A 340 5.61 -14.72 -12.45
C PHE A 340 4.73 -13.47 -12.39
N ILE A 341 3.42 -13.70 -12.34
CA ILE A 341 2.42 -12.68 -11.98
C ILE A 341 1.79 -13.14 -10.65
N ASP A 342 2.27 -12.57 -9.54
CA ASP A 342 1.85 -12.90 -8.18
C ASP A 342 0.74 -11.93 -7.73
N VAL A 343 -0.45 -12.08 -8.33
CA VAL A 343 -1.56 -11.15 -8.15
C VAL A 343 -2.83 -11.93 -7.81
N PRO A 344 -3.44 -11.72 -6.63
CA PRO A 344 -4.65 -12.45 -6.24
C PRO A 344 -5.80 -12.16 -7.19
N GLY A 345 -6.19 -13.17 -7.97
CA GLY A 345 -7.34 -13.13 -8.88
C GLY A 345 -8.62 -13.67 -8.22
N TRP A 346 -9.66 -13.87 -9.01
CA TRP A 346 -10.86 -14.57 -8.53
C TRP A 346 -10.59 -16.08 -8.48
N VAL A 347 -9.76 -16.44 -7.52
CA VAL A 347 -9.17 -17.78 -7.39
C VAL A 347 -10.21 -18.82 -6.97
N GLY A 348 -10.10 -20.01 -7.59
CA GLY A 348 -10.74 -21.25 -7.20
C GLY A 348 -9.77 -22.17 -6.44
N GLU A 349 -9.79 -23.46 -6.75
CA GLU A 349 -8.94 -24.45 -6.09
C GLU A 349 -7.53 -24.50 -6.69
N PRO A 350 -6.50 -24.85 -5.89
CA PRO A 350 -5.19 -25.21 -6.41
C PRO A 350 -5.31 -26.42 -7.34
N ARG A 351 -4.53 -26.46 -8.40
CA ARG A 351 -4.59 -27.51 -9.42
C ARG A 351 -4.15 -28.87 -8.85
N ALA A 352 -5.06 -29.82 -8.85
CA ALA A 352 -4.79 -31.17 -8.37
C ALA A 352 -3.74 -31.90 -9.23
N ASP A 353 -3.80 -31.75 -10.56
CA ASP A 353 -2.85 -32.33 -11.52
C ASP A 353 -1.42 -31.81 -11.32
N LEU A 354 -1.27 -30.51 -11.06
CA LEU A 354 0.02 -29.91 -10.76
C LEU A 354 0.56 -30.38 -9.40
N ARG A 355 -0.31 -30.46 -8.39
CA ARG A 355 0.06 -30.97 -7.06
C ARG A 355 0.55 -32.42 -7.16
N GLU A 356 -0.16 -33.27 -7.88
CA GLU A 356 0.24 -34.66 -8.08
C GLU A 356 1.63 -34.77 -8.71
N ARG A 357 1.94 -33.94 -9.73
CA ARG A 357 3.28 -33.91 -10.31
C ARG A 357 4.36 -33.46 -9.32
N LEU A 358 4.06 -32.42 -8.54
CA LEU A 358 5.00 -31.93 -7.52
C LEU A 358 5.26 -32.96 -6.42
N ASP A 359 4.21 -33.64 -5.95
CA ASP A 359 4.30 -34.66 -4.89
C ASP A 359 5.01 -35.95 -5.36
N SER A 360 4.92 -36.24 -6.65
CA SER A 360 5.58 -37.41 -7.23
C SER A 360 7.11 -37.31 -7.24
N GLY A 361 7.65 -36.08 -7.22
CA GLY A 361 9.09 -35.82 -7.36
C GLY A 361 9.70 -36.22 -8.70
N LYS A 362 8.87 -36.62 -9.69
CA LYS A 362 9.32 -37.04 -11.03
C LYS A 362 9.52 -35.84 -11.94
N LYS A 363 10.43 -36.00 -12.92
CA LYS A 363 10.53 -35.08 -14.06
C LYS A 363 9.48 -35.42 -15.11
N TYR A 364 8.93 -34.38 -15.73
CA TYR A 364 7.97 -34.50 -16.81
C TYR A 364 8.51 -33.74 -18.04
N ASP A 365 8.21 -34.23 -19.23
CA ASP A 365 8.64 -33.67 -20.52
C ASP A 365 7.47 -33.08 -21.33
N THR A 366 6.27 -33.18 -20.79
CA THR A 366 5.03 -32.68 -21.38
C THR A 366 4.35 -31.67 -20.47
N PRO A 367 3.82 -30.56 -21.04
CA PRO A 367 3.09 -29.58 -20.25
C PRO A 367 1.75 -30.14 -19.77
N LEU A 368 1.24 -29.58 -18.68
CA LEU A 368 -0.17 -29.71 -18.31
C LEU A 368 -1.04 -28.86 -19.24
N GLU A 369 -2.34 -29.16 -19.26
CA GLU A 369 -3.31 -28.29 -19.93
C GLU A 369 -3.26 -26.89 -19.29
N VAL A 370 -3.34 -25.83 -20.10
CA VAL A 370 -3.20 -24.43 -19.66
C VAL A 370 -1.92 -24.23 -18.81
N PRO A 371 -0.71 -24.34 -19.39
CA PRO A 371 0.55 -24.35 -18.63
C PRO A 371 0.99 -22.97 -18.16
N ALA A 372 0.05 -22.05 -17.94
CA ALA A 372 0.29 -20.67 -17.53
C ALA A 372 -0.34 -20.31 -16.17
N VAL A 373 -1.03 -21.25 -15.50
CA VAL A 373 -1.75 -20.95 -14.26
C VAL A 373 -1.59 -22.05 -13.22
N THR A 374 -1.39 -21.66 -11.96
CA THR A 374 -1.17 -22.60 -10.84
C THR A 374 -2.46 -22.99 -10.12
N HIS A 375 -3.48 -22.18 -10.18
CA HIS A 375 -4.78 -22.36 -9.56
C HIS A 375 -5.87 -22.11 -10.58
N TRP A 376 -6.95 -22.85 -10.53
CA TRP A 376 -8.11 -22.56 -11.36
C TRP A 376 -8.75 -21.22 -10.93
N LEU A 377 -9.17 -20.42 -11.88
CA LEU A 377 -9.96 -19.21 -11.64
C LEU A 377 -11.44 -19.50 -11.83
N LYS A 378 -12.29 -18.80 -11.08
CA LYS A 378 -13.75 -18.89 -11.26
C LYS A 378 -14.23 -18.25 -12.57
N ASN A 379 -13.36 -17.43 -13.21
CA ASN A 379 -13.62 -16.69 -14.45
C ASN A 379 -12.57 -16.94 -15.53
N MET A 380 -12.08 -18.17 -15.68
CA MET A 380 -11.00 -18.55 -16.63
C MET A 380 -11.13 -17.95 -18.03
N SER A 381 -12.35 -17.87 -18.56
CA SER A 381 -12.61 -17.38 -19.92
C SER A 381 -12.62 -15.84 -20.05
N HIS A 382 -12.65 -15.11 -18.93
CA HIS A 382 -12.81 -13.64 -18.90
C HIS A 382 -11.75 -12.95 -18.05
N ASP A 383 -10.73 -13.69 -17.62
CA ASP A 383 -9.62 -13.12 -16.87
C ASP A 383 -8.70 -12.33 -17.80
N ASN A 384 -8.30 -11.12 -17.38
CA ASN A 384 -7.50 -10.21 -18.21
C ASN A 384 -6.08 -10.76 -18.48
N VAL A 385 -5.45 -11.41 -17.47
CA VAL A 385 -4.11 -11.99 -17.64
C VAL A 385 -4.16 -13.12 -18.65
N LEU A 386 -5.05 -14.11 -18.45
CA LEU A 386 -5.20 -15.25 -19.35
C LEU A 386 -5.64 -14.83 -20.76
N GLY A 387 -6.54 -13.84 -20.84
CA GLY A 387 -6.97 -13.25 -22.11
C GLY A 387 -5.81 -12.62 -22.89
N MET A 388 -4.96 -11.85 -22.21
CA MET A 388 -3.79 -11.22 -22.85
C MET A 388 -2.74 -12.23 -23.26
N LEU A 389 -2.44 -13.25 -22.44
CA LEU A 389 -1.52 -14.33 -22.82
C LEU A 389 -1.99 -15.06 -24.08
N LYS A 390 -3.28 -15.35 -24.15
CA LYS A 390 -3.89 -15.98 -25.33
C LYS A 390 -3.80 -15.07 -26.56
N TYR A 391 -4.12 -13.79 -26.41
CA TYR A 391 -4.05 -12.81 -27.51
C TYR A 391 -2.63 -12.66 -28.07
N LEU A 392 -1.61 -12.68 -27.21
CA LEU A 392 -0.20 -12.56 -27.58
C LEU A 392 0.46 -13.89 -27.99
N ASP A 393 -0.29 -15.00 -27.97
CA ASP A 393 0.22 -16.36 -28.25
C ASP A 393 1.37 -16.79 -27.33
N MET A 394 1.33 -16.37 -26.06
CA MET A 394 2.29 -16.78 -25.04
C MET A 394 1.84 -18.10 -24.38
N GLN A 395 2.27 -19.21 -24.94
CA GLN A 395 1.79 -20.56 -24.58
C GLN A 395 2.80 -21.37 -23.76
N ASN A 396 3.92 -20.78 -23.34
CA ASN A 396 4.97 -21.48 -22.61
C ASN A 396 5.48 -22.75 -23.34
N ARG A 397 5.66 -22.66 -24.66
CA ARG A 397 6.20 -23.76 -25.46
C ARG A 397 7.58 -24.18 -24.95
N LYS A 398 7.94 -25.43 -25.13
CA LYS A 398 9.20 -26.00 -24.60
C LYS A 398 10.42 -25.14 -24.99
N ASP A 399 10.48 -24.67 -26.21
CA ASP A 399 11.61 -23.89 -26.77
C ASP A 399 11.53 -22.38 -26.49
N ASP A 400 10.42 -21.89 -25.92
CA ASP A 400 10.30 -20.49 -25.54
C ASP A 400 11.32 -20.16 -24.44
N LYS A 401 12.14 -19.13 -24.66
CA LYS A 401 13.11 -18.69 -23.63
C LYS A 401 12.46 -17.91 -22.49
N VAL A 402 11.30 -17.34 -22.70
CA VAL A 402 10.51 -16.65 -21.66
C VAL A 402 9.27 -17.48 -21.35
N LYS A 403 9.14 -17.89 -20.12
CA LYS A 403 7.99 -18.61 -19.58
C LYS A 403 7.25 -17.69 -18.63
N LEU A 404 5.92 -17.63 -18.71
CA LEU A 404 5.13 -16.77 -17.84
C LEU A 404 4.06 -17.58 -17.10
N ILE A 405 4.06 -17.50 -15.77
CA ILE A 405 3.13 -18.20 -14.88
C ILE A 405 2.31 -17.19 -14.09
N PHE A 406 1.00 -17.30 -14.15
CA PHE A 406 0.07 -16.60 -13.30
C PHE A 406 -0.19 -17.38 -12.01
N LEU A 407 0.12 -16.78 -10.87
CA LEU A 407 -0.06 -17.30 -9.53
C LEU A 407 -1.17 -16.47 -8.83
N PRO A 408 -2.46 -16.82 -9.04
CA PRO A 408 -3.59 -15.96 -8.73
C PRO A 408 -4.10 -16.08 -7.28
N CYS A 409 -3.25 -16.43 -6.33
CA CYS A 409 -3.64 -16.61 -4.94
C CYS A 409 -2.85 -15.71 -3.99
N TYR A 410 -3.35 -15.55 -2.77
CA TYR A 410 -2.57 -14.97 -1.69
C TYR A 410 -1.48 -15.94 -1.24
N LEU A 411 -0.25 -15.45 -1.13
CA LEU A 411 0.91 -16.22 -0.72
C LEU A 411 1.03 -16.22 0.81
N THR A 412 0.24 -17.04 1.46
CA THR A 412 0.18 -17.20 2.93
C THR A 412 1.09 -18.31 3.46
N GLY A 413 1.65 -19.14 2.55
CA GLY A 413 2.52 -20.27 2.89
C GLY A 413 1.83 -21.63 2.81
N ASP A 414 0.54 -21.64 2.54
CA ASP A 414 -0.35 -22.82 2.53
C ASP A 414 -1.31 -22.82 1.32
N ASP A 415 -0.91 -22.17 0.22
CA ASP A 415 -1.71 -22.04 -1.00
C ASP A 415 -1.95 -23.37 -1.75
N GLY A 416 -1.27 -24.44 -1.38
CA GLY A 416 -1.43 -25.77 -1.95
C GLY A 416 -0.55 -26.07 -3.17
N ILE A 417 0.17 -25.09 -3.71
CA ILE A 417 1.10 -25.22 -4.84
C ILE A 417 2.50 -24.72 -4.47
N VAL A 418 2.67 -23.42 -4.28
CA VAL A 418 3.98 -22.83 -3.95
C VAL A 418 4.33 -23.07 -2.49
N ASN A 419 3.37 -22.94 -1.59
CA ASN A 419 3.50 -23.12 -0.15
C ASN A 419 4.68 -22.32 0.44
N LYS A 420 4.83 -21.08 -0.01
CA LYS A 420 5.80 -20.10 0.47
C LYS A 420 5.06 -18.78 0.76
N THR A 421 5.53 -18.06 1.76
CA THR A 421 5.00 -16.73 2.03
C THR A 421 5.39 -15.74 0.91
N TYR A 422 4.65 -14.65 0.79
CA TYR A 422 4.96 -13.58 -0.18
C TYR A 422 6.43 -13.15 -0.11
N TYR A 423 6.95 -12.90 1.07
CA TYR A 423 8.34 -12.47 1.23
C TYR A 423 9.37 -13.55 0.88
N ASP A 424 9.04 -14.83 1.10
CA ASP A 424 9.91 -15.93 0.65
C ASP A 424 9.93 -16.02 -0.88
N VAL A 425 8.78 -15.77 -1.56
CA VAL A 425 8.71 -15.71 -3.03
C VAL A 425 9.52 -14.53 -3.56
N VAL A 426 9.33 -13.32 -2.99
CA VAL A 426 10.14 -12.14 -3.36
C VAL A 426 11.63 -12.45 -3.24
N LEU A 427 12.04 -13.07 -2.14
CA LEU A 427 13.44 -13.45 -1.90
C LEU A 427 14.00 -14.41 -2.96
N GLY A 428 13.16 -15.27 -3.54
CA GLY A 428 13.51 -16.21 -4.62
C GLY A 428 13.80 -15.56 -5.97
N ASN A 429 13.31 -14.35 -6.20
CA ASN A 429 13.49 -13.64 -7.47
C ASN A 429 14.91 -13.09 -7.67
N ASP A 430 15.29 -12.90 -8.92
CA ASP A 430 16.48 -12.15 -9.32
C ASP A 430 16.16 -10.67 -9.52
N LEU A 431 14.98 -10.37 -10.05
CA LEU A 431 14.50 -9.02 -10.37
C LEU A 431 12.99 -8.97 -10.18
N CYS A 432 12.48 -7.93 -9.52
CA CYS A 432 11.05 -7.65 -9.44
C CYS A 432 10.69 -6.46 -10.34
N ILE A 433 9.48 -6.48 -10.92
CA ILE A 433 9.08 -5.49 -11.93
C ILE A 433 7.69 -4.94 -11.57
N TYR A 434 7.63 -3.68 -11.22
CA TYR A 434 6.43 -2.98 -10.76
C TYR A 434 6.15 -1.74 -11.62
N PRO A 435 5.70 -1.92 -12.86
CA PRO A 435 5.59 -0.82 -13.82
C PRO A 435 4.26 -0.08 -13.67
N SER A 436 3.94 0.33 -12.45
CA SER A 436 2.67 0.94 -12.10
C SER A 436 2.40 2.24 -12.87
N TYR A 437 1.15 2.39 -13.30
CA TYR A 437 0.61 3.65 -13.81
C TYR A 437 0.06 4.52 -12.68
N TYR A 438 -0.64 3.91 -11.69
CA TYR A 438 -1.16 4.59 -10.52
C TYR A 438 -0.65 3.94 -9.23
N GLU A 439 0.29 4.59 -8.58
CA GLU A 439 0.93 4.10 -7.36
C GLU A 439 1.34 5.25 -6.44
N PRO A 440 0.52 5.66 -5.48
CA PRO A 440 0.83 6.79 -4.59
C PRO A 440 2.17 6.68 -3.88
N TRP A 441 2.53 5.49 -3.40
CA TRP A 441 3.86 5.21 -2.86
C TRP A 441 4.54 4.04 -3.58
N GLY A 442 4.14 2.83 -3.28
CA GLY A 442 4.74 1.60 -3.80
C GLY A 442 5.51 0.84 -2.73
N TYR A 443 4.79 0.07 -1.90
CA TYR A 443 5.44 -0.82 -0.95
C TYR A 443 6.14 -1.98 -1.64
N THR A 444 5.59 -2.54 -2.71
CA THR A 444 6.17 -3.69 -3.40
C THR A 444 7.59 -3.45 -3.90
N PRO A 445 7.94 -2.33 -4.57
CA PRO A 445 9.34 -2.05 -4.91
C PRO A 445 10.22 -1.80 -3.67
N LEU A 446 9.70 -1.15 -2.62
CA LEU A 446 10.43 -0.94 -1.38
C LEU A 446 10.73 -2.28 -0.68
N GLU A 447 9.77 -3.18 -0.62
CA GLU A 447 9.93 -4.53 -0.07
C GLU A 447 10.96 -5.34 -0.87
N ALA A 448 10.91 -5.31 -2.20
CA ALA A 448 11.88 -5.98 -3.04
C ALA A 448 13.31 -5.56 -2.71
N VAL A 449 13.58 -4.24 -2.67
CA VAL A 449 14.94 -3.74 -2.37
C VAL A 449 15.37 -4.03 -0.93
N ALA A 450 14.42 -4.06 0.03
CA ALA A 450 14.69 -4.45 1.42
C ALA A 450 15.09 -5.93 1.54
N PHE A 451 14.56 -6.78 0.67
CA PHE A 451 14.96 -8.19 0.51
C PHE A 451 16.16 -8.35 -0.45
N LYS A 452 16.86 -7.29 -0.78
CA LYS A 452 18.04 -7.27 -1.66
C LYS A 452 17.75 -7.80 -3.06
N VAL A 453 16.52 -7.61 -3.53
CA VAL A 453 16.10 -7.94 -4.89
C VAL A 453 16.00 -6.62 -5.66
N PRO A 454 16.83 -6.39 -6.69
CA PRO A 454 16.70 -5.21 -7.54
C PRO A 454 15.31 -5.16 -8.17
N CYS A 455 14.83 -3.95 -8.45
CA CYS A 455 13.51 -3.82 -9.06
C CYS A 455 13.45 -2.77 -10.16
N ILE A 456 12.43 -2.91 -10.99
CA ILE A 456 12.00 -1.91 -11.98
C ILE A 456 10.71 -1.28 -11.45
N THR A 457 10.64 0.04 -11.45
CA THR A 457 9.44 0.82 -11.13
C THR A 457 9.32 2.02 -12.07
N THR A 458 8.33 2.87 -11.87
CA THR A 458 8.11 4.06 -12.71
C THR A 458 8.20 5.34 -11.89
N ASP A 459 8.33 6.47 -12.57
CA ASP A 459 8.24 7.80 -11.95
C ASP A 459 6.79 8.26 -11.70
N LEU A 460 5.79 7.43 -12.02
CA LEU A 460 4.40 7.57 -11.55
C LEU A 460 4.16 6.86 -10.23
N ALA A 461 5.16 6.18 -9.66
CA ALA A 461 5.16 5.64 -8.32
C ALA A 461 5.93 6.56 -7.37
N GLY A 462 5.38 6.85 -6.21
CA GLY A 462 6.04 7.71 -5.21
C GLY A 462 7.42 7.21 -4.80
N PHE A 463 7.58 5.89 -4.63
CA PHE A 463 8.87 5.28 -4.36
C PHE A 463 9.89 5.51 -5.49
N GLY A 464 9.46 5.44 -6.75
CA GLY A 464 10.33 5.70 -7.90
C GLY A 464 10.85 7.14 -7.92
N LEU A 465 9.95 8.12 -7.70
CA LEU A 465 10.35 9.52 -7.57
C LEU A 465 11.31 9.74 -6.40
N TRP A 466 11.04 9.14 -5.26
CA TRP A 466 11.92 9.22 -4.10
C TRP A 466 13.30 8.61 -4.38
N ALA A 467 13.37 7.44 -5.02
CA ALA A 467 14.62 6.79 -5.38
C ALA A 467 15.47 7.67 -6.31
N ASN A 468 14.84 8.28 -7.33
CA ASN A 468 15.49 9.24 -8.22
C ASN A 468 16.02 10.46 -7.46
N SER A 469 15.26 11.00 -6.51
CA SER A 469 15.68 12.11 -5.65
C SER A 469 16.89 11.75 -4.78
N GLU A 470 16.91 10.54 -4.21
CA GLU A 470 18.03 10.05 -3.40
C GLU A 470 19.35 9.86 -4.20
N LYS A 471 19.23 9.58 -5.48
CA LYS A 471 20.37 9.51 -6.41
C LYS A 471 20.75 10.87 -6.98
N GLY A 472 19.82 11.80 -7.09
CA GLY A 472 19.99 13.08 -7.81
C GLY A 472 19.89 12.94 -9.32
N GLY A 473 19.09 11.98 -9.80
CA GLY A 473 18.84 11.70 -11.22
C GLY A 473 18.15 10.35 -11.42
N TYR A 474 17.90 9.96 -12.66
CA TYR A 474 17.27 8.66 -12.93
C TYR A 474 18.13 7.49 -12.44
N CYS A 475 17.50 6.57 -11.72
CA CYS A 475 18.10 5.34 -11.25
C CYS A 475 18.18 4.29 -12.36
N GLU A 476 19.29 3.58 -12.43
CA GLU A 476 19.55 2.46 -13.32
C GLU A 476 19.57 1.13 -12.54
N ILE A 477 19.42 0.00 -13.23
CA ILE A 477 19.35 -1.30 -12.55
C ILE A 477 20.62 -1.64 -11.74
N SER A 478 21.76 -1.10 -12.12
CA SER A 478 23.02 -1.19 -11.36
C SER A 478 22.95 -0.46 -10.02
N ASP A 479 22.03 0.50 -9.84
CA ASP A 479 21.76 1.20 -8.58
C ASP A 479 20.82 0.40 -7.66
N GLY A 480 20.34 -0.75 -8.11
CA GLY A 480 19.40 -1.60 -7.40
C GLY A 480 17.92 -1.29 -7.67
N VAL A 481 17.63 -0.18 -8.34
CA VAL A 481 16.30 0.20 -8.81
C VAL A 481 16.44 0.83 -10.18
N LYS A 482 15.68 0.37 -11.16
CA LYS A 482 15.48 1.07 -12.43
C LYS A 482 14.18 1.85 -12.34
N VAL A 483 14.23 3.16 -12.55
CA VAL A 483 13.04 4.00 -12.63
C VAL A 483 12.79 4.36 -14.08
N ILE A 484 11.64 3.94 -14.61
CA ILE A 484 11.24 4.18 -16.00
C ILE A 484 10.31 5.39 -16.04
N HIS A 485 10.54 6.30 -16.98
CA HIS A 485 9.60 7.39 -17.25
C HIS A 485 8.32 6.84 -17.85
N ARG A 486 7.17 7.11 -17.22
CA ARG A 486 5.85 6.68 -17.66
C ARG A 486 4.90 7.88 -17.79
N THR A 487 4.10 7.89 -18.87
CA THR A 487 3.04 8.85 -19.15
C THR A 487 1.74 8.13 -19.47
N ASP A 488 0.66 8.89 -19.75
CA ASP A 488 -0.60 8.31 -20.21
C ASP A 488 -0.47 7.60 -21.58
N TYR A 489 0.54 7.95 -22.39
CA TYR A 489 0.60 7.56 -23.80
C TYR A 489 1.86 6.81 -24.23
N ASN A 490 2.83 6.60 -23.34
CA ASN A 490 4.10 5.95 -23.70
C ASN A 490 4.16 4.45 -23.33
N TYR A 491 3.03 3.75 -23.39
CA TYR A 491 2.94 2.33 -23.07
C TYR A 491 3.97 1.46 -23.80
N SER A 492 4.17 1.71 -25.11
CA SER A 492 5.12 0.96 -25.93
C SER A 492 6.57 1.16 -25.48
N GLU A 493 6.94 2.39 -25.21
CA GLU A 493 8.29 2.75 -24.76
C GLU A 493 8.58 2.17 -23.36
N VAL A 494 7.58 2.13 -22.49
CA VAL A 494 7.70 1.50 -21.17
C VAL A 494 7.91 -0.01 -21.31
N ALA A 495 7.17 -0.69 -22.20
CA ALA A 495 7.35 -2.11 -22.46
C ALA A 495 8.76 -2.42 -23.00
N ASP A 496 9.27 -1.59 -23.93
CA ASP A 496 10.64 -1.72 -24.43
C ASP A 496 11.68 -1.46 -23.36
N ALA A 497 11.51 -0.44 -22.52
CA ALA A 497 12.43 -0.14 -21.43
C ALA A 497 12.50 -1.28 -20.39
N ILE A 498 11.37 -1.92 -20.07
CA ILE A 498 11.34 -3.11 -19.20
C ILE A 498 12.10 -4.26 -19.88
N LYS A 499 11.75 -4.58 -21.14
CA LYS A 499 12.42 -5.64 -21.93
C LYS A 499 13.93 -5.43 -21.96
N ASP A 500 14.39 -4.23 -22.31
CA ASP A 500 15.81 -3.90 -22.42
C ASP A 500 16.53 -4.02 -21.07
N THR A 501 15.89 -3.59 -19.98
CA THR A 501 16.46 -3.71 -18.61
C THR A 501 16.57 -5.17 -18.16
N VAL A 502 15.57 -6.01 -18.47
CA VAL A 502 15.63 -7.44 -18.15
C VAL A 502 16.72 -8.12 -18.97
N ALA A 503 16.83 -7.79 -20.26
CA ALA A 503 17.89 -8.31 -21.13
C ALA A 503 19.29 -7.86 -20.66
N GLU A 504 19.46 -6.60 -20.26
CA GLU A 504 20.69 -6.08 -19.66
C GLU A 504 21.05 -6.86 -18.39
N TYR A 505 20.11 -6.97 -17.43
CA TYR A 505 20.33 -7.65 -16.17
C TYR A 505 20.65 -9.14 -16.36
N SER A 506 20.05 -9.79 -17.37
CA SER A 506 20.35 -11.19 -17.71
C SER A 506 21.79 -11.43 -18.13
N ASN A 507 22.48 -10.39 -18.61
CA ASN A 507 23.88 -10.42 -19.02
C ASN A 507 24.86 -10.00 -17.92
N PHE A 508 24.38 -9.56 -16.76
CA PHE A 508 25.23 -9.21 -15.62
C PHE A 508 26.06 -10.40 -15.17
N ASN A 509 27.35 -10.17 -14.95
CA ASN A 509 28.20 -11.14 -14.27
C ASN A 509 27.93 -11.13 -12.75
N ALA A 510 28.51 -12.08 -12.03
CA ALA A 510 28.28 -12.25 -10.59
C ALA A 510 28.64 -11.00 -9.76
N ALA A 511 29.65 -10.22 -10.17
CA ALA A 511 30.05 -8.99 -9.47
C ALA A 511 29.04 -7.87 -9.68
N GLU A 512 28.50 -7.73 -10.89
CA GLU A 512 27.46 -6.75 -11.23
C GLU A 512 26.14 -7.07 -10.52
N VAL A 513 25.71 -8.33 -10.51
CA VAL A 513 24.55 -8.79 -9.75
C VAL A 513 24.73 -8.48 -8.25
N LYS A 514 25.88 -8.82 -7.68
CA LYS A 514 26.21 -8.53 -6.27
C LYS A 514 26.15 -7.04 -5.98
N LYS A 515 26.68 -6.19 -6.87
CA LYS A 515 26.67 -4.73 -6.72
C LYS A 515 25.23 -4.18 -6.76
N SER A 516 24.44 -4.58 -7.74
CA SER A 516 23.03 -4.16 -7.87
C SER A 516 22.22 -4.54 -6.61
N ARG A 517 22.36 -5.76 -6.12
CA ARG A 517 21.72 -6.24 -4.89
C ARG A 517 22.18 -5.48 -3.63
N ALA A 518 23.46 -5.15 -3.54
CA ALA A 518 24.00 -4.36 -2.43
C ALA A 518 23.48 -2.92 -2.45
N ASN A 519 23.34 -2.33 -3.64
CA ASN A 519 22.78 -0.99 -3.81
C ASN A 519 21.28 -0.96 -3.46
N ALA A 520 20.52 -2.00 -3.84
CA ALA A 520 19.13 -2.17 -3.42
C ALA A 520 18.99 -2.18 -1.88
N ASP A 521 19.78 -2.99 -1.18
CA ASP A 521 19.83 -3.04 0.29
C ASP A 521 20.19 -1.68 0.89
N LYS A 522 21.18 -1.00 0.32
CA LYS A 522 21.60 0.34 0.78
C LYS A 522 20.49 1.38 0.63
N LEU A 523 19.78 1.37 -0.49
CA LEU A 523 18.66 2.29 -0.72
C LEU A 523 17.53 2.02 0.28
N SER A 524 17.16 0.76 0.50
CA SER A 524 16.08 0.40 1.43
C SER A 524 16.33 0.89 2.85
N LYS A 525 17.60 0.91 3.29
CA LYS A 525 17.97 1.39 4.63
C LYS A 525 17.72 2.88 4.83
N LYS A 526 17.72 3.67 3.76
CA LYS A 526 17.34 5.09 3.84
C LYS A 526 15.87 5.29 4.10
N ALA A 527 15.02 4.33 3.68
CA ALA A 527 13.58 4.36 3.87
C ALA A 527 13.11 3.71 5.19
N LEU A 528 14.00 3.43 6.13
CA LEU A 528 13.60 2.92 7.44
C LEU A 528 12.82 3.98 8.22
N TRP A 529 11.85 3.54 9.04
CA TRP A 529 11.07 4.44 9.89
C TRP A 529 11.94 5.30 10.82
N SER A 530 13.08 4.80 11.27
CA SER A 530 14.05 5.60 12.04
C SER A 530 14.53 6.88 11.32
N ASN A 531 14.46 6.90 9.99
CA ASN A 531 14.78 8.07 9.18
C ASN A 531 13.53 8.86 8.79
N PHE A 532 12.48 8.16 8.31
CA PHE A 532 11.30 8.82 7.78
C PHE A 532 10.38 9.42 8.86
N ILE A 533 10.52 8.99 10.11
CA ILE A 533 9.76 9.56 11.22
C ILE A 533 10.03 11.07 11.42
N GLU A 534 11.20 11.57 10.98
CA GLU A 534 11.53 12.99 11.06
C GLU A 534 10.61 13.88 10.20
N TYR A 535 10.04 13.34 9.10
CA TYR A 535 9.03 14.05 8.32
C TYR A 535 7.75 14.27 9.14
N TYR A 536 7.35 13.27 9.91
CA TYR A 536 6.19 13.36 10.82
C TYR A 536 6.43 14.36 11.95
N TYR A 537 7.62 14.38 12.53
CA TYR A 537 7.95 15.35 13.59
C TYR A 537 7.89 16.80 13.10
N LYS A 538 8.24 17.06 11.83
CA LYS A 538 8.06 18.38 11.22
C LYS A 538 6.58 18.74 11.06
N ALA A 539 5.75 17.81 10.64
CA ALA A 539 4.31 18.01 10.51
C ALA A 539 3.65 18.24 11.89
N TYR A 540 4.09 17.51 12.92
CA TYR A 540 3.61 17.71 14.29
C TYR A 540 3.95 19.11 14.82
N ASP A 541 5.21 19.55 14.70
CA ASP A 541 5.64 20.90 15.09
C ASP A 541 4.81 21.98 14.37
N PHE A 542 4.61 21.81 13.07
CA PHE A 542 3.84 22.75 12.26
C PHE A 542 2.36 22.84 12.70
N ALA A 543 1.71 21.71 12.91
CA ALA A 543 0.29 21.68 13.32
C ALA A 543 0.10 22.30 14.72
N LEU A 544 0.99 21.98 15.66
CA LEU A 544 0.96 22.53 17.02
C LEU A 544 1.18 24.04 17.04
N ARG A 545 2.11 24.55 16.20
CA ARG A 545 2.32 26.02 16.09
C ARG A 545 1.10 26.76 15.55
N LYS A 546 0.32 26.15 14.65
CA LYS A 546 -0.93 26.75 14.18
C LYS A 546 -1.96 26.89 15.31
N VAL A 547 -1.98 25.94 16.24
CA VAL A 547 -2.84 26.03 17.44
C VAL A 547 -2.35 27.13 18.38
N GLU A 548 -1.04 27.23 18.65
CA GLU A 548 -0.49 28.31 19.49
C GLU A 548 -0.82 29.73 18.98
N VAL A 549 -0.90 29.91 17.67
CA VAL A 549 -1.25 31.20 17.06
C VAL A 549 -2.76 31.47 17.13
N ARG A 550 -3.56 30.42 17.14
CA ARG A 550 -5.04 30.52 17.20
C ARG A 550 -5.58 30.81 18.60
N ASN A 551 -4.89 30.31 19.63
CA ASN A 551 -5.20 30.56 21.05
C ASN A 551 -4.49 31.82 21.55
#